data_acf8eaec241561c49d261c0296eae5c1
#
_entry.id   acf8eaec241561c49d261c0296eae5c1
#
_cell.length_a   1.000
_cell.length_b   1.000
_cell.length_c   1.000
_cell.angle_alpha   90.00
_cell.angle_beta   90.00
_cell.angle_gamma   90.00
#
_symmetry.space_group_name_H-M   'P 1'
#
loop_
_entity.id
_entity.type
_entity.pdbx_description
1 polymer ?
#
loop_
_entity_poly.entity_id
_entity_poly.type
_entity_poly.pdbx_seq_one_letter_code
_entity_poly.pdbx_strand_id
1 'polypeptide(L)'
;MARYKKPAPQATTDDSPVVQTLNALILGHLSKLLPELVEQEISESLGRTRYEHHEAKAEKQYRNGYHKPRSLACGCGTFAFQLPRLREPFESQIVKRYQRCTDEVAAMLPQLYLHGLATGDFRDALQALLGEQAPLSPASIVRLKQDWEQEYKAWQQRSLQADYLYVWTDGVYPKAGPKDENMAVLVVVGLNRQGEKEILAIEEGQRESEETWREIFRNLKQRGVRWIGLTIADGLEGLRKAAREVFPLAKHQRCFVHKMRNVLDKIPSKLHDEAQTALQKIYNAGSRAEALSLKQAFVARYGQDYPKAEILERSRRSAVELF
;
A
#
# COMPACT_ATOMS: atom_id res chain seq x y z
N MET A 1 18.95 8.64 31.18
CA MET A 1 19.44 7.92 29.99
C MET A 1 19.56 8.93 28.85
N ALA A 2 20.78 9.16 28.37
CA ALA A 2 21.06 10.17 27.33
C ALA A 2 20.49 9.72 25.99
N ARG A 3 19.67 10.56 25.35
CA ARG A 3 19.17 10.34 23.99
C ARG A 3 20.33 10.39 23.00
N TYR A 4 20.63 9.27 22.39
CA TYR A 4 21.57 9.17 21.28
C TYR A 4 21.03 10.00 20.09
N LYS A 5 21.59 11.21 19.90
CA LYS A 5 21.35 11.97 18.66
C LYS A 5 22.12 11.24 17.55
N LYS A 6 21.39 10.58 16.65
CA LYS A 6 21.94 10.10 15.38
C LYS A 6 22.55 11.31 14.67
N PRO A 7 23.83 11.29 14.26
CA PRO A 7 24.36 12.36 13.43
C PRO A 7 23.54 12.39 12.14
N ALA A 8 23.15 13.58 11.72
CA ALA A 8 22.54 13.79 10.42
C ALA A 8 23.42 13.15 9.35
N PRO A 9 22.85 12.43 8.36
CA PRO A 9 23.64 11.96 7.24
C PRO A 9 24.26 13.21 6.61
N GLN A 10 25.58 13.29 6.61
CA GLN A 10 26.28 14.24 5.77
C GLN A 10 25.90 13.87 4.35
N ALA A 11 25.08 14.72 3.72
CA ALA A 11 24.86 14.65 2.29
C ALA A 11 26.25 14.77 1.66
N THR A 12 26.77 13.68 1.14
CA THR A 12 27.84 13.73 0.16
C THR A 12 27.19 14.33 -1.08
N THR A 13 27.11 15.66 -1.12
CA THR A 13 26.92 16.41 -2.33
C THR A 13 28.16 16.10 -3.15
N ASP A 14 28.03 15.13 -4.04
CA ASP A 14 28.90 15.00 -5.19
C ASP A 14 28.52 16.17 -6.13
N ASP A 15 28.87 17.37 -5.68
CA ASP A 15 28.73 18.64 -6.40
C ASP A 15 29.81 18.67 -7.49
N SER A 16 29.83 17.63 -8.33
CA SER A 16 30.58 17.67 -9.56
C SER A 16 30.01 18.81 -10.41
N PRO A 17 30.80 19.82 -10.77
CA PRO A 17 30.32 20.96 -11.58
C PRO A 17 29.73 20.51 -12.91
N VAL A 18 30.06 19.31 -13.39
CA VAL A 18 29.49 18.69 -14.60
C VAL A 18 28.05 18.27 -14.41
N VAL A 19 27.69 17.68 -13.24
CA VAL A 19 26.30 17.24 -12.95
C VAL A 19 25.38 18.46 -12.78
N GLN A 20 25.83 19.49 -12.09
CA GLN A 20 25.09 20.75 -11.96
C GLN A 20 24.88 21.41 -13.34
N THR A 21 25.88 21.41 -14.19
CA THR A 21 25.79 21.96 -15.55
C THR A 21 24.77 21.16 -16.40
N LEU A 22 24.75 19.84 -16.30
CA LEU A 22 23.81 19.00 -17.03
C LEU A 22 22.35 19.25 -16.61
N ASN A 23 22.07 19.27 -15.31
CA ASN A 23 20.72 19.57 -14.81
C ASN A 23 20.28 20.98 -15.21
N ALA A 24 21.15 21.97 -15.08
CA ALA A 24 20.86 23.33 -15.50
C ALA A 24 20.55 23.43 -17.00
N LEU A 25 21.27 22.71 -17.84
CA LEU A 25 21.01 22.63 -19.29
C LEU A 25 19.66 21.98 -19.57
N ILE A 26 19.35 20.84 -18.94
CA ILE A 26 18.07 20.14 -19.10
C ILE A 26 16.91 21.06 -18.70
N LEU A 27 16.97 21.66 -17.51
CA LEU A 27 15.93 22.58 -17.03
C LEU A 27 15.77 23.81 -17.92
N GLY A 28 16.88 24.36 -18.42
CA GLY A 28 16.88 25.47 -19.38
C GLY A 28 16.23 25.09 -20.71
N HIS A 29 16.41 23.88 -21.19
CA HIS A 29 15.72 23.38 -22.40
C HIS A 29 14.24 23.11 -22.13
N LEU A 30 13.87 22.49 -21.00
CA LEU A 30 12.48 22.22 -20.64
C LEU A 30 11.67 23.51 -20.51
N SER A 31 12.24 24.57 -19.95
CA SER A 31 11.57 25.86 -19.80
C SER A 31 11.18 26.52 -21.13
N LYS A 32 11.90 26.22 -22.22
CA LYS A 32 11.63 26.70 -23.59
C LYS A 32 10.72 25.73 -24.36
N LEU A 33 11.05 24.45 -24.32
CA LEU A 33 10.37 23.40 -25.09
C LEU A 33 8.90 23.26 -24.67
N LEU A 34 8.60 23.30 -23.37
CA LEU A 34 7.25 23.08 -22.86
C LEU A 34 6.23 24.12 -23.39
N PRO A 35 6.51 25.45 -23.34
CA PRO A 35 5.64 26.43 -23.98
C PRO A 35 5.48 26.25 -25.50
N GLU A 36 6.52 25.80 -26.18
CA GLU A 36 6.50 25.56 -27.64
C GLU A 36 5.56 24.39 -27.97
N LEU A 37 5.64 23.29 -27.23
CA LEU A 37 4.75 22.14 -27.39
C LEU A 37 3.29 22.50 -27.13
N VAL A 38 3.01 23.30 -26.09
CA VAL A 38 1.64 23.75 -25.80
C VAL A 38 1.15 24.73 -26.87
N GLU A 39 2.04 25.55 -27.46
CA GLU A 39 1.67 26.41 -28.61
C GLU A 39 1.34 25.58 -29.86
N GLN A 40 2.00 24.42 -30.05
CA GLN A 40 1.64 23.47 -31.12
C GLN A 40 0.27 22.86 -30.87
N GLU A 41 -0.04 22.36 -29.65
CA GLU A 41 -1.37 21.85 -29.29
C GLU A 41 -2.47 22.92 -29.57
N ILE A 42 -2.20 24.17 -29.19
CA ILE A 42 -3.12 25.29 -29.42
C ILE A 42 -3.29 25.54 -30.92
N SER A 43 -2.21 25.48 -31.70
CA SER A 43 -2.27 25.68 -33.14
C SER A 43 -3.07 24.62 -33.84
N GLU A 44 -2.90 23.36 -33.43
CA GLU A 44 -3.69 22.22 -33.89
C GLU A 44 -5.17 22.37 -33.53
N SER A 45 -5.48 22.72 -32.28
CA SER A 45 -6.83 22.93 -31.79
C SER A 45 -7.55 24.10 -32.50
N LEU A 46 -6.82 25.15 -32.88
CA LEU A 46 -7.35 26.30 -33.59
C LEU A 46 -7.38 26.11 -35.11
N GLY A 47 -6.71 25.05 -35.64
CA GLY A 47 -6.51 24.84 -37.08
C GLY A 47 -5.70 25.96 -37.77
N ARG A 48 -4.90 26.72 -37.02
CA ARG A 48 -4.09 27.83 -37.51
C ARG A 48 -2.85 28.11 -36.68
N THR A 49 -1.80 28.53 -37.38
CA THR A 49 -0.57 28.96 -36.73
C THR A 49 -0.66 30.35 -36.09
N ARG A 50 0.39 30.75 -35.38
CA ARG A 50 0.48 32.10 -34.79
C ARG A 50 0.66 33.12 -35.95
N TYR A 51 -0.09 34.22 -35.90
CA TYR A 51 -0.13 35.30 -36.90
C TYR A 51 -0.84 34.97 -38.23
N GLU A 52 -1.43 33.80 -38.37
CA GLU A 52 -2.24 33.45 -39.54
C GLU A 52 -3.64 34.10 -39.42
N HIS A 53 -4.07 34.81 -40.50
CA HIS A 53 -5.37 35.45 -40.53
C HIS A 53 -6.48 34.42 -40.76
N HIS A 54 -7.58 34.60 -40.08
CA HIS A 54 -8.75 33.70 -40.20
C HIS A 54 -9.73 34.20 -41.26
N GLU A 55 -10.21 33.31 -42.12
CA GLU A 55 -11.35 33.58 -42.98
C GLU A 55 -12.65 33.56 -42.15
N ALA A 56 -13.57 34.51 -42.41
CA ALA A 56 -14.54 35.10 -41.52
C ALA A 56 -15.80 34.28 -41.16
N LYS A 57 -15.81 32.94 -40.97
CA LYS A 57 -17.05 32.16 -40.78
C LYS A 57 -17.13 31.11 -39.68
N ALA A 58 -16.10 30.90 -38.86
CA ALA A 58 -16.16 29.90 -37.78
C ALA A 58 -16.19 30.55 -36.39
N GLU A 59 -16.69 29.82 -35.37
CA GLU A 59 -16.65 30.23 -33.97
C GLU A 59 -15.22 30.66 -33.58
N LYS A 60 -15.09 31.89 -33.10
CA LYS A 60 -13.80 32.57 -33.02
C LYS A 60 -13.17 32.40 -31.68
N GLN A 61 -12.37 31.34 -31.49
CA GLN A 61 -11.46 31.28 -30.38
C GLN A 61 -10.15 32.01 -30.73
N TYR A 62 -9.67 32.87 -29.82
CA TYR A 62 -8.52 33.73 -30.03
C TYR A 62 -7.45 33.52 -28.99
N ARG A 63 -6.18 33.64 -29.38
CA ARG A 63 -5.04 33.78 -28.47
C ARG A 63 -5.20 35.05 -27.64
N ASN A 64 -4.96 34.96 -26.34
CA ASN A 64 -5.15 36.07 -25.40
C ASN A 64 -3.91 36.23 -24.49
N GLY A 65 -2.76 36.40 -25.11
CA GLY A 65 -1.49 36.57 -24.40
C GLY A 65 -0.99 35.31 -23.72
N TYR A 66 -0.48 35.46 -22.50
CA TYR A 66 0.12 34.40 -21.71
C TYR A 66 -0.44 34.36 -20.29
N HIS A 67 -0.43 33.19 -19.68
CA HIS A 67 -0.67 33.03 -18.25
C HIS A 67 0.48 33.63 -17.44
N LYS A 68 0.28 33.84 -16.15
CA LYS A 68 1.38 34.20 -15.24
C LYS A 68 2.43 33.09 -15.23
N PRO A 69 3.73 33.43 -15.13
CA PRO A 69 4.77 32.43 -14.97
C PRO A 69 4.49 31.53 -13.78
N ARG A 70 4.80 30.23 -13.91
CA ARG A 70 4.67 29.24 -12.83
C ARG A 70 5.83 28.26 -12.88
N SER A 71 6.07 27.58 -11.76
CA SER A 71 7.12 26.56 -11.67
C SER A 71 6.52 25.15 -11.74
N LEU A 72 7.27 24.23 -12.33
CA LEU A 72 7.00 22.80 -12.39
C LEU A 72 8.22 22.04 -11.83
N ALA A 73 8.00 21.17 -10.86
CA ALA A 73 9.01 20.26 -10.36
C ALA A 73 9.02 18.97 -11.19
N CYS A 74 10.20 18.54 -11.61
CA CYS A 74 10.45 17.27 -12.30
C CYS A 74 11.63 16.54 -11.63
N GLY A 75 11.92 15.32 -12.06
CA GLY A 75 12.97 14.49 -11.46
C GLY A 75 14.39 15.08 -11.44
N CYS A 76 14.67 16.07 -12.32
CA CYS A 76 15.96 16.76 -12.39
C CYS A 76 15.96 18.15 -11.69
N GLY A 77 14.86 18.58 -11.09
CA GLY A 77 14.75 19.85 -10.39
C GLY A 77 13.49 20.61 -10.73
N THR A 78 13.50 21.92 -10.48
CA THR A 78 12.35 22.81 -10.74
C THR A 78 12.69 23.86 -11.78
N PHE A 79 11.81 24.07 -12.75
CA PHE A 79 11.97 25.12 -13.75
C PHE A 79 10.72 25.99 -13.85
N ALA A 80 10.92 27.26 -14.22
CA ALA A 80 9.84 28.21 -14.47
C ALA A 80 9.48 28.22 -15.95
N PHE A 81 8.20 28.36 -16.26
CA PHE A 81 7.70 28.45 -17.63
C PHE A 81 6.44 29.33 -17.69
N GLN A 82 6.08 29.74 -18.87
CA GLN A 82 4.92 30.58 -19.10
C GLN A 82 4.14 30.03 -20.31
N LEU A 83 2.87 29.66 -20.09
CA LEU A 83 2.02 29.07 -21.13
C LEU A 83 1.22 30.12 -21.88
N PRO A 84 0.99 29.93 -23.18
CA PRO A 84 0.06 30.72 -23.94
C PRO A 84 -1.37 30.58 -23.39
N ARG A 85 -2.17 31.60 -23.57
CA ARG A 85 -3.56 31.67 -23.08
C ARG A 85 -4.50 31.89 -24.27
N LEU A 86 -5.62 31.20 -24.24
CA LEU A 86 -6.76 31.45 -25.13
C LEU A 86 -7.84 32.27 -24.43
N ARG A 87 -8.76 32.83 -25.20
CA ARG A 87 -9.90 33.60 -24.70
C ARG A 87 -10.86 32.69 -23.93
N GLU A 88 -11.14 31.53 -24.48
CA GLU A 88 -11.85 30.45 -23.79
C GLU A 88 -10.89 29.47 -23.13
N PRO A 89 -11.30 28.79 -22.07
CA PRO A 89 -10.46 27.81 -21.40
C PRO A 89 -9.99 26.72 -22.36
N PHE A 90 -8.68 26.49 -22.40
CA PHE A 90 -8.03 25.39 -23.13
C PHE A 90 -7.37 24.44 -22.13
N GLU A 91 -7.60 23.15 -22.30
CA GLU A 91 -6.97 22.11 -21.49
C GLU A 91 -5.89 21.41 -22.31
N SER A 92 -4.64 21.66 -21.96
CA SER A 92 -3.49 21.02 -22.57
C SER A 92 -3.40 19.55 -22.12
N GLN A 93 -3.09 18.65 -23.05
CA GLN A 93 -2.82 17.24 -22.78
C GLN A 93 -1.42 17.07 -22.16
N ILE A 94 -0.50 18.00 -22.42
CA ILE A 94 0.88 17.96 -21.95
C ILE A 94 1.00 18.42 -20.50
N VAL A 95 0.32 19.52 -20.13
CA VAL A 95 0.39 20.10 -18.78
C VAL A 95 -1.00 20.47 -18.27
N LYS A 96 -1.45 19.81 -17.23
CA LYS A 96 -2.73 20.13 -16.56
C LYS A 96 -2.72 21.54 -15.95
N ARG A 97 -3.89 22.17 -15.90
CA ARG A 97 -4.05 23.58 -15.52
C ARG A 97 -3.36 24.00 -14.23
N TYR A 98 -3.33 23.15 -13.21
CA TYR A 98 -2.76 23.45 -11.89
C TYR A 98 -1.62 22.51 -11.51
N GLN A 99 -1.07 21.78 -12.47
CA GLN A 99 0.04 20.86 -12.23
C GLN A 99 1.26 21.61 -11.70
N ARG A 100 1.79 21.14 -10.59
CA ARG A 100 2.95 21.71 -9.88
C ARG A 100 4.16 20.79 -9.92
N CYS A 101 3.97 19.52 -10.19
CA CYS A 101 5.02 18.53 -10.36
C CYS A 101 4.61 17.53 -11.44
N THR A 102 5.59 16.85 -12.01
CA THR A 102 5.35 15.73 -12.93
C THR A 102 4.75 14.54 -12.18
N ASP A 103 4.14 13.61 -12.91
CA ASP A 103 3.49 12.44 -12.33
C ASP A 103 4.50 11.54 -11.60
N GLU A 104 5.77 11.47 -12.07
CA GLU A 104 6.85 10.73 -11.41
C GLU A 104 7.19 11.35 -10.04
N VAL A 105 7.27 12.68 -9.95
CA VAL A 105 7.50 13.35 -8.66
C VAL A 105 6.30 13.17 -7.74
N ALA A 106 5.09 13.25 -8.27
CA ALA A 106 3.87 13.00 -7.50
C ALA A 106 3.84 11.57 -6.94
N ALA A 107 4.24 10.57 -7.74
CA ALA A 107 4.30 9.16 -7.32
C ALA A 107 5.38 8.88 -6.26
N MET A 108 6.42 9.70 -6.18
CA MET A 108 7.48 9.58 -5.17
C MET A 108 7.00 10.04 -3.78
N LEU A 109 6.08 11.00 -3.69
CA LEU A 109 5.66 11.59 -2.42
C LEU A 109 5.03 10.56 -1.44
N PRO A 110 4.13 9.65 -1.89
CA PRO A 110 3.64 8.56 -1.06
C PRO A 110 4.75 7.70 -0.47
N GLN A 111 5.75 7.38 -1.28
CA GLN A 111 6.87 6.54 -0.86
C GLN A 111 7.67 7.22 0.25
N LEU A 112 7.97 8.51 0.11
CA LEU A 112 8.66 9.28 1.15
C LEU A 112 7.86 9.30 2.47
N TYR A 113 6.53 9.44 2.40
CA TYR A 113 5.65 9.39 3.57
C TYR A 113 5.67 8.01 4.24
N LEU A 114 5.54 6.94 3.46
CA LEU A 114 5.59 5.55 3.94
C LEU A 114 6.94 5.18 4.56
N HIS A 115 8.03 5.78 4.07
CA HIS A 115 9.36 5.65 4.66
C HIS A 115 9.59 6.52 5.91
N GLY A 116 8.55 7.18 6.42
CA GLY A 116 8.56 7.86 7.70
C GLY A 116 8.90 9.35 7.64
N LEU A 117 8.87 9.98 6.44
CA LEU A 117 9.05 11.42 6.35
C LEU A 117 7.82 12.14 6.91
N ALA A 118 7.99 12.88 8.00
CA ALA A 118 6.88 13.62 8.61
C ALA A 118 6.40 14.76 7.69
N THR A 119 5.10 15.08 7.75
CA THR A 119 4.48 16.09 6.86
C THR A 119 5.19 17.45 6.93
N GLY A 120 5.78 17.81 8.09
CA GLY A 120 6.56 19.04 8.27
C GLY A 120 7.89 19.02 7.54
N ASP A 121 8.53 17.87 7.39
CA ASP A 121 9.87 17.71 6.86
C ASP A 121 9.88 17.58 5.31
N PHE A 122 8.69 17.40 4.70
CA PHE A 122 8.58 17.29 3.23
C PHE A 122 9.12 18.51 2.51
N ARG A 123 8.92 19.71 3.05
CA ARG A 123 9.40 20.93 2.43
C ARG A 123 10.92 20.90 2.29
N ASP A 124 11.62 20.62 3.37
CA ASP A 124 13.09 20.65 3.42
C ASP A 124 13.69 19.52 2.56
N ALA A 125 13.10 18.33 2.64
CA ALA A 125 13.51 17.19 1.81
C ALA A 125 13.29 17.48 0.30
N LEU A 126 12.17 18.06 -0.09
CA LEU A 126 11.88 18.37 -1.48
C LEU A 126 12.67 19.56 -1.99
N GLN A 127 12.96 20.54 -1.16
CA GLN A 127 13.86 21.63 -1.54
C GLN A 127 15.29 21.13 -1.76
N ALA A 128 15.77 20.20 -0.95
CA ALA A 128 17.07 19.57 -1.16
C ALA A 128 17.14 18.74 -2.46
N LEU A 129 16.04 18.08 -2.87
CA LEU A 129 16.00 17.23 -4.06
C LEU A 129 15.69 18.02 -5.34
N LEU A 130 14.76 18.97 -5.30
CA LEU A 130 14.15 19.61 -6.46
C LEU A 130 14.48 21.10 -6.55
N GLY A 131 15.27 21.63 -5.62
CA GLY A 131 15.66 23.04 -5.53
C GLY A 131 14.71 23.89 -4.69
N GLU A 132 15.19 25.08 -4.28
CA GLU A 132 14.48 26.00 -3.38
C GLU A 132 13.10 26.46 -3.91
N GLN A 133 12.91 26.46 -5.22
CA GLN A 133 11.66 26.87 -5.86
C GLN A 133 10.67 25.71 -6.05
N ALA A 134 10.91 24.54 -5.44
CA ALA A 134 10.00 23.42 -5.53
C ALA A 134 8.58 23.84 -5.10
N PRO A 135 7.56 23.74 -5.99
CA PRO A 135 6.25 24.33 -5.76
C PRO A 135 5.36 23.46 -4.86
N LEU A 136 5.96 22.58 -4.06
CA LEU A 136 5.28 21.68 -3.15
C LEU A 136 5.21 22.32 -1.74
N SER A 137 4.00 22.61 -1.32
CA SER A 137 3.72 23.16 0.00
C SER A 137 3.16 22.08 0.95
N PRO A 138 3.20 22.29 2.28
CA PRO A 138 2.52 21.41 3.23
C PRO A 138 1.05 21.15 2.87
N ALA A 139 0.35 22.14 2.29
CA ALA A 139 -1.02 21.98 1.80
C ALA A 139 -1.14 20.98 0.65
N SER A 140 -0.12 20.80 -0.16
CA SER A 140 -0.08 19.76 -1.21
C SER A 140 -0.04 18.37 -0.62
N ILE A 141 0.70 18.18 0.47
CA ILE A 141 0.77 16.89 1.19
C ILE A 141 -0.56 16.57 1.86
N VAL A 142 -1.20 17.57 2.48
CA VAL A 142 -2.55 17.38 3.07
C VAL A 142 -3.55 16.95 2.02
N ARG A 143 -3.50 17.54 0.81
CA ARG A 143 -4.38 17.18 -0.30
C ARG A 143 -4.11 15.75 -0.78
N LEU A 144 -2.85 15.36 -0.95
CA LEU A 144 -2.49 13.98 -1.28
C LEU A 144 -3.02 12.97 -0.26
N LYS A 145 -2.93 13.28 1.04
CA LYS A 145 -3.52 12.43 2.08
C LYS A 145 -5.04 12.30 1.92
N GLN A 146 -5.73 13.38 1.61
CA GLN A 146 -7.17 13.35 1.35
C GLN A 146 -7.52 12.52 0.10
N ASP A 147 -6.72 12.62 -0.96
CA ASP A 147 -6.90 11.83 -2.16
C ASP A 147 -6.72 10.33 -1.84
N TRP A 148 -5.69 9.96 -1.06
CA TRP A 148 -5.49 8.56 -0.62
C TRP A 148 -6.62 8.05 0.28
N GLU A 149 -7.15 8.89 1.17
CA GLU A 149 -8.32 8.53 1.98
C GLU A 149 -9.54 8.25 1.10
N GLN A 150 -9.73 9.02 0.03
CA GLN A 150 -10.81 8.79 -0.93
C GLN A 150 -10.59 7.50 -1.73
N GLU A 151 -9.38 7.27 -2.23
CA GLU A 151 -8.99 6.05 -2.92
C GLU A 151 -9.18 4.81 -2.01
N TYR A 152 -8.76 4.91 -0.76
CA TYR A 152 -8.94 3.84 0.21
C TYR A 152 -10.42 3.56 0.48
N LYS A 153 -11.25 4.58 0.65
CA LYS A 153 -12.71 4.44 0.82
C LYS A 153 -13.36 3.79 -0.40
N ALA A 154 -12.96 4.20 -1.60
CA ALA A 154 -13.44 3.61 -2.84
C ALA A 154 -13.01 2.13 -2.94
N TRP A 155 -11.76 1.83 -2.59
CA TRP A 155 -11.25 0.46 -2.53
C TRP A 155 -11.99 -0.39 -1.50
N GLN A 156 -12.29 0.12 -0.30
CA GLN A 156 -13.07 -0.58 0.72
C GLN A 156 -14.50 -0.92 0.25
N GLN A 157 -15.08 -0.10 -0.61
CA GLN A 157 -16.45 -0.26 -1.12
C GLN A 157 -16.52 -1.02 -2.45
N ARG A 158 -15.37 -1.37 -3.05
CA ARG A 158 -15.37 -2.05 -4.35
C ARG A 158 -16.10 -3.38 -4.30
N SER A 159 -16.77 -3.73 -5.39
CA SER A 159 -17.36 -5.06 -5.55
C SER A 159 -16.27 -6.13 -5.52
N LEU A 160 -16.54 -7.23 -4.84
CA LEU A 160 -15.63 -8.36 -4.74
C LEU A 160 -16.10 -9.51 -5.64
N GLN A 161 -15.16 -10.41 -5.94
CA GLN A 161 -15.53 -11.67 -6.60
C GLN A 161 -16.42 -12.49 -5.65
N ALA A 162 -17.34 -13.24 -6.24
CA ALA A 162 -18.39 -13.89 -5.46
C ALA A 162 -17.91 -15.06 -4.58
N ASP A 163 -16.83 -15.76 -4.99
CA ASP A 163 -16.38 -17.02 -4.38
C ASP A 163 -14.89 -17.01 -4.07
N TYR A 164 -14.55 -17.40 -2.84
CA TYR A 164 -13.15 -17.56 -2.40
C TYR A 164 -12.93 -18.96 -1.86
N LEU A 165 -11.92 -19.66 -2.38
CA LEU A 165 -11.52 -20.98 -1.91
C LEU A 165 -10.93 -20.92 -0.51
N TYR A 166 -10.03 -19.94 -0.30
CA TYR A 166 -9.36 -19.70 0.96
C TYR A 166 -9.46 -18.24 1.36
N VAL A 167 -9.65 -18.00 2.65
CA VAL A 167 -9.62 -16.65 3.23
C VAL A 167 -8.73 -16.68 4.47
N TRP A 168 -7.64 -15.95 4.44
CA TRP A 168 -6.76 -15.71 5.59
C TRP A 168 -7.18 -14.45 6.31
N THR A 169 -7.19 -14.52 7.62
CA THR A 169 -7.50 -13.39 8.51
C THR A 169 -6.42 -13.28 9.57
N ASP A 170 -5.90 -12.09 9.77
CA ASP A 170 -4.82 -11.83 10.73
C ASP A 170 -4.91 -10.41 11.27
N GLY A 171 -4.47 -10.22 12.52
CA GLY A 171 -4.29 -8.92 13.14
C GLY A 171 -2.81 -8.56 13.21
N VAL A 172 -2.46 -7.44 12.60
CA VAL A 172 -1.10 -6.87 12.66
C VAL A 172 -1.08 -5.73 13.65
N TYR A 173 -0.14 -5.73 14.58
CA TYR A 173 0.04 -4.69 15.59
C TYR A 173 1.26 -3.83 15.24
N PRO A 174 1.11 -2.76 14.44
CA PRO A 174 2.22 -1.88 14.11
C PRO A 174 2.64 -1.10 15.34
N LYS A 175 3.96 -1.00 15.58
CA LYS A 175 4.50 -0.08 16.59
C LYS A 175 4.45 1.34 16.04
N ALA A 176 3.31 2.00 16.16
CA ALA A 176 3.10 3.35 15.66
C ALA A 176 2.98 4.34 16.82
N GLY A 177 3.98 5.22 16.97
CA GLY A 177 3.92 6.40 17.83
C GLY A 177 4.47 6.24 19.25
N PRO A 178 4.59 7.36 19.98
CA PRO A 178 5.20 7.41 21.32
C PRO A 178 4.29 6.94 22.45
N LYS A 179 3.03 6.66 22.18
CA LYS A 179 2.09 6.03 23.13
C LYS A 179 1.78 4.66 22.59
N ASP A 180 2.08 3.61 23.38
CA ASP A 180 1.76 2.20 23.15
C ASP A 180 0.24 1.95 23.14
N GLU A 181 -0.52 2.67 22.35
CA GLU A 181 -1.87 2.29 22.06
C GLU A 181 -1.81 1.13 21.08
N ASN A 182 -2.24 -0.03 21.55
CA ASN A 182 -2.31 -1.28 20.78
C ASN A 182 -3.32 -1.14 19.64
N MET A 183 -2.94 -0.44 18.60
CA MET A 183 -3.72 -0.30 17.38
C MET A 183 -3.52 -1.57 16.56
N ALA A 184 -4.59 -2.32 16.33
CA ALA A 184 -4.56 -3.47 15.46
C ALA A 184 -4.98 -3.06 14.04
N VAL A 185 -4.27 -3.56 13.05
CA VAL A 185 -4.71 -3.52 11.65
C VAL A 185 -5.18 -4.92 11.28
N LEU A 186 -6.48 -5.07 11.07
CA LEU A 186 -7.10 -6.35 10.73
C LEU A 186 -7.07 -6.52 9.21
N VAL A 187 -6.46 -7.60 8.75
CA VAL A 187 -6.25 -7.86 7.33
C VAL A 187 -6.97 -9.14 6.93
N VAL A 188 -7.68 -9.08 5.81
CA VAL A 188 -8.33 -10.24 5.18
C VAL A 188 -7.80 -10.40 3.77
N VAL A 189 -7.25 -11.57 3.47
CA VAL A 189 -6.73 -11.93 2.14
C VAL A 189 -7.52 -13.12 1.60
N GLY A 190 -8.02 -13.02 0.39
CA GLY A 190 -8.74 -14.10 -0.29
C GLY A 190 -7.95 -14.73 -1.43
N LEU A 191 -8.19 -16.00 -1.70
CA LEU A 191 -7.78 -16.70 -2.91
C LEU A 191 -9.04 -17.13 -3.66
N ASN A 192 -9.22 -16.61 -4.87
CA ASN A 192 -10.36 -16.93 -5.70
C ASN A 192 -10.21 -18.28 -6.43
N ARG A 193 -11.22 -18.68 -7.21
CA ARG A 193 -11.19 -19.92 -8.00
C ARG A 193 -10.19 -19.93 -9.15
N GLN A 194 -9.72 -18.77 -9.57
CA GLN A 194 -8.70 -18.57 -10.61
C GLN A 194 -7.27 -18.72 -10.06
N GLY A 195 -7.12 -18.84 -8.75
CA GLY A 195 -5.81 -18.91 -8.09
C GLY A 195 -5.18 -17.55 -7.82
N GLU A 196 -5.94 -16.47 -7.94
CA GLU A 196 -5.47 -15.12 -7.68
C GLU A 196 -5.69 -14.76 -6.22
N LYS A 197 -4.68 -14.14 -5.62
CA LYS A 197 -4.75 -13.59 -4.25
C LYS A 197 -5.05 -12.11 -4.31
N GLU A 198 -6.02 -11.69 -3.50
CA GLU A 198 -6.32 -10.29 -3.31
C GLU A 198 -6.58 -9.94 -1.85
N ILE A 199 -6.31 -8.70 -1.48
CA ILE A 199 -6.66 -8.18 -0.17
C ILE A 199 -8.13 -7.78 -0.20
N LEU A 200 -8.95 -8.40 0.65
CA LEU A 200 -10.39 -8.20 0.70
C LEU A 200 -10.79 -7.06 1.64
N ALA A 201 -10.10 -6.95 2.77
CA ALA A 201 -10.29 -5.90 3.76
C ALA A 201 -8.98 -5.56 4.48
N ILE A 202 -8.82 -4.31 4.81
CA ILE A 202 -7.86 -3.78 5.77
C ILE A 202 -8.66 -2.85 6.66
N GLU A 203 -8.75 -3.13 7.96
CA GLU A 203 -9.54 -2.33 8.89
C GLU A 203 -8.70 -1.98 10.11
N GLU A 204 -8.84 -0.74 10.56
CA GLU A 204 -8.27 -0.30 11.81
C GLU A 204 -9.18 -0.76 12.97
N GLY A 205 -8.59 -1.41 13.96
CA GLY A 205 -9.30 -1.87 15.14
C GLY A 205 -8.52 -1.58 16.42
N GLN A 206 -9.23 -1.18 17.48
CA GLN A 206 -8.59 -1.03 18.79
C GLN A 206 -8.19 -2.39 19.37
N ARG A 207 -8.93 -3.45 19.05
CA ARG A 207 -8.67 -4.86 19.44
C ARG A 207 -9.32 -5.81 18.46
N GLU A 208 -8.76 -7.00 18.35
CA GLU A 208 -9.40 -8.12 17.67
C GLU A 208 -10.59 -8.63 18.50
N SER A 209 -11.77 -8.06 18.29
CA SER A 209 -13.01 -8.50 18.94
C SER A 209 -13.87 -9.34 18.02
N GLU A 210 -14.76 -10.14 18.59
CA GLU A 210 -15.77 -10.90 17.84
C GLU A 210 -16.65 -9.96 16.99
N GLU A 211 -17.01 -8.78 17.55
CA GLU A 211 -17.84 -7.80 16.88
C GLU A 211 -17.15 -7.18 15.66
N THR A 212 -15.90 -6.76 15.82
CA THR A 212 -15.11 -6.19 14.70
C THR A 212 -14.98 -7.19 13.54
N TRP A 213 -14.68 -8.46 13.85
CA TRP A 213 -14.62 -9.50 12.82
C TRP A 213 -15.98 -9.77 12.18
N ARG A 214 -17.07 -9.71 12.95
CA ARG A 214 -18.43 -9.84 12.40
C ARG A 214 -18.77 -8.73 11.42
N GLU A 215 -18.43 -7.50 11.75
CA GLU A 215 -18.61 -6.35 10.86
C GLU A 215 -17.82 -6.52 9.56
N ILE A 216 -16.55 -6.93 9.64
CA ILE A 216 -15.72 -7.20 8.46
C ILE A 216 -16.36 -8.27 7.58
N PHE A 217 -16.77 -9.42 8.13
CA PHE A 217 -17.39 -10.47 7.33
C PHE A 217 -18.74 -10.05 6.75
N ARG A 218 -19.55 -9.27 7.45
CA ARG A 218 -20.79 -8.68 6.91
C ARG A 218 -20.51 -7.73 5.74
N ASN A 219 -19.49 -6.90 5.87
CA ASN A 219 -19.04 -6.02 4.79
C ASN A 219 -18.62 -6.83 3.55
N LEU A 220 -17.82 -7.88 3.70
CA LEU A 220 -17.46 -8.75 2.59
C LEU A 220 -18.70 -9.34 1.89
N LYS A 221 -19.69 -9.77 2.66
CA LYS A 221 -20.95 -10.30 2.12
C LYS A 221 -21.76 -9.23 1.37
N GLN A 222 -21.83 -8.01 1.89
CA GLN A 222 -22.50 -6.88 1.23
C GLN A 222 -21.80 -6.49 -0.08
N ARG A 223 -20.46 -6.61 -0.14
CA ARG A 223 -19.65 -6.32 -1.33
C ARG A 223 -19.68 -7.45 -2.39
N GLY A 224 -20.40 -8.55 -2.14
CA GLY A 224 -20.66 -9.58 -3.12
C GLY A 224 -20.01 -10.94 -2.86
N VAL A 225 -19.29 -11.14 -1.76
CA VAL A 225 -18.78 -12.46 -1.39
C VAL A 225 -19.93 -13.37 -1.02
N ARG A 226 -20.19 -14.40 -1.83
CA ARG A 226 -21.29 -15.35 -1.61
C ARG A 226 -20.87 -16.60 -0.88
N TRP A 227 -19.63 -17.05 -1.10
CA TRP A 227 -19.14 -18.29 -0.55
C TRP A 227 -17.65 -18.21 -0.19
N ILE A 228 -17.31 -18.85 0.94
CA ILE A 228 -15.92 -19.06 1.40
C ILE A 228 -15.77 -20.55 1.68
N GLY A 229 -14.77 -21.19 1.08
CA GLY A 229 -14.48 -22.61 1.28
C GLY A 229 -13.82 -22.88 2.64
N LEU A 230 -12.72 -22.18 2.92
CA LEU A 230 -11.96 -22.33 4.14
C LEU A 230 -11.49 -20.97 4.67
N THR A 231 -11.77 -20.67 5.92
CA THR A 231 -11.15 -19.56 6.65
C THR A 231 -9.95 -20.07 7.44
N ILE A 232 -8.83 -19.36 7.32
CA ILE A 232 -7.57 -19.66 8.00
C ILE A 232 -7.26 -18.46 8.91
N ALA A 233 -7.24 -18.68 10.22
CA ALA A 233 -7.11 -17.61 11.20
C ALA A 233 -6.22 -18.04 12.37
N ASP A 234 -5.83 -17.07 13.20
CA ASP A 234 -5.34 -17.38 14.53
C ASP A 234 -6.43 -18.09 15.35
N GLY A 235 -6.06 -18.67 16.49
CA GLY A 235 -6.96 -19.45 17.33
C GLY A 235 -8.00 -18.64 18.11
N LEU A 236 -8.33 -17.42 17.70
CA LEU A 236 -9.32 -16.56 18.35
C LEU A 236 -10.74 -17.11 18.16
N GLU A 237 -11.38 -17.45 19.27
CA GLU A 237 -12.74 -18.01 19.29
C GLU A 237 -13.77 -17.01 18.72
N GLY A 238 -13.59 -15.70 19.00
CA GLY A 238 -14.49 -14.65 18.53
C GLY A 238 -14.49 -14.54 17.01
N LEU A 239 -13.32 -14.62 16.35
CA LEU A 239 -13.22 -14.62 14.91
C LEU A 239 -13.94 -15.84 14.29
N ARG A 240 -13.73 -17.03 14.87
CA ARG A 240 -14.38 -18.25 14.40
C ARG A 240 -15.90 -18.17 14.49
N LYS A 241 -16.43 -17.61 15.58
CA LYS A 241 -17.88 -17.40 15.77
C LYS A 241 -18.42 -16.42 14.74
N ALA A 242 -17.76 -15.27 14.56
CA ALA A 242 -18.15 -14.26 13.58
C ALA A 242 -18.18 -14.81 12.15
N ALA A 243 -17.15 -15.56 11.76
CA ALA A 243 -17.09 -16.18 10.44
C ALA A 243 -18.21 -17.21 10.21
N ARG A 244 -18.52 -18.06 11.22
CA ARG A 244 -19.63 -19.03 11.13
C ARG A 244 -21.01 -18.38 11.06
N GLU A 245 -21.20 -17.27 11.75
CA GLU A 245 -22.46 -16.54 11.71
C GLU A 245 -22.75 -15.99 10.29
N VAL A 246 -21.75 -15.41 9.64
CA VAL A 246 -21.92 -14.75 8.35
C VAL A 246 -21.79 -15.71 7.17
N PHE A 247 -20.86 -16.68 7.28
CA PHE A 247 -20.57 -17.71 6.27
C PHE A 247 -20.65 -19.12 6.88
N PRO A 248 -21.87 -19.62 7.16
CA PRO A 248 -22.08 -20.87 7.89
C PRO A 248 -21.52 -22.11 7.20
N LEU A 249 -21.32 -22.06 5.88
CA LEU A 249 -20.76 -23.15 5.08
C LEU A 249 -19.23 -23.14 5.05
N ALA A 250 -18.59 -22.05 5.51
CA ALA A 250 -17.14 -21.95 5.54
C ALA A 250 -16.54 -22.92 6.58
N LYS A 251 -15.57 -23.73 6.14
CA LYS A 251 -14.75 -24.49 7.05
C LYS A 251 -13.75 -23.60 7.76
N HIS A 252 -13.24 -24.01 8.91
CA HIS A 252 -12.28 -23.23 9.68
C HIS A 252 -11.03 -24.04 9.94
N GLN A 253 -9.89 -23.43 9.72
CA GLN A 253 -8.58 -23.96 10.04
C GLN A 253 -7.78 -22.96 10.86
N ARG A 254 -7.12 -23.44 11.88
CA ARG A 254 -6.15 -22.62 12.62
C ARG A 254 -4.89 -22.42 11.78
N CYS A 255 -4.39 -21.19 11.71
CA CYS A 255 -3.16 -20.86 10.99
C CYS A 255 -2.01 -21.70 11.54
N PHE A 256 -1.36 -22.43 10.63
CA PHE A 256 -0.24 -23.32 10.99
C PHE A 256 0.96 -22.52 11.51
N VAL A 257 1.26 -21.37 10.93
CA VAL A 257 2.39 -20.52 11.34
C VAL A 257 2.21 -20.04 12.78
N HIS A 258 1.02 -19.55 13.14
CA HIS A 258 0.70 -19.15 14.53
C HIS A 258 0.74 -20.34 15.48
N LYS A 259 0.20 -21.49 15.06
CA LYS A 259 0.25 -22.70 15.88
C LYS A 259 1.68 -23.18 16.11
N MET A 260 2.51 -23.19 15.07
CA MET A 260 3.92 -23.57 15.17
C MET A 260 4.67 -22.63 16.12
N ARG A 261 4.49 -21.31 15.99
CA ARG A 261 5.09 -20.32 16.89
C ARG A 261 4.68 -20.57 18.33
N ASN A 262 3.38 -20.77 18.57
CA ASN A 262 2.87 -21.06 19.92
C ASN A 262 3.45 -22.34 20.55
N VAL A 263 3.79 -23.35 19.73
CA VAL A 263 4.47 -24.56 20.20
C VAL A 263 5.92 -24.27 20.52
N LEU A 264 6.64 -23.59 19.62
CA LEU A 264 8.04 -23.21 19.81
C LEU A 264 8.25 -22.33 21.05
N ASP A 265 7.33 -21.41 21.34
CA ASP A 265 7.36 -20.57 22.56
C ASP A 265 7.33 -21.39 23.88
N LYS A 266 6.95 -22.66 23.82
CA LYS A 266 6.92 -23.57 24.98
C LYS A 266 8.14 -24.52 25.04
N ILE A 267 9.04 -24.42 24.06
CA ILE A 267 10.23 -25.25 23.92
C ILE A 267 11.46 -24.31 24.03
N PRO A 268 12.56 -24.72 24.71
CA PRO A 268 13.77 -23.92 24.78
C PRO A 268 14.33 -23.59 23.40
N SER A 269 14.86 -22.37 23.25
CA SER A 269 15.37 -21.86 21.96
C SER A 269 16.42 -22.74 21.29
N LYS A 270 17.25 -23.45 22.08
CA LYS A 270 18.25 -24.41 21.58
C LYS A 270 17.67 -25.59 20.80
N LEU A 271 16.35 -25.88 20.96
CA LEU A 271 15.65 -26.97 20.29
C LEU A 271 14.70 -26.45 19.18
N HIS A 272 14.64 -25.13 18.96
CA HIS A 272 13.69 -24.55 18.00
C HIS A 272 13.88 -25.06 16.58
N ASP A 273 15.11 -25.16 16.08
CA ASP A 273 15.38 -25.59 14.69
C ASP A 273 14.93 -27.05 14.47
N GLU A 274 15.24 -27.94 15.43
CA GLU A 274 14.82 -29.35 15.38
C GLU A 274 13.30 -29.47 15.44
N ALA A 275 12.67 -28.80 16.41
CA ALA A 275 11.23 -28.81 16.61
C ALA A 275 10.48 -28.18 15.41
N GLN A 276 10.97 -27.09 14.87
CA GLN A 276 10.40 -26.43 13.69
C GLN A 276 10.43 -27.35 12.48
N THR A 277 11.57 -28.02 12.24
CA THR A 277 11.72 -28.99 11.15
C THR A 277 10.74 -30.15 11.29
N ALA A 278 10.55 -30.66 12.51
CA ALA A 278 9.59 -31.73 12.77
C ALA A 278 8.15 -31.28 12.55
N LEU A 279 7.77 -30.06 12.99
CA LEU A 279 6.44 -29.48 12.74
C LEU A 279 6.19 -29.23 11.26
N GLN A 280 7.17 -28.77 10.51
CA GLN A 280 7.07 -28.59 9.06
C GLN A 280 6.86 -29.92 8.32
N LYS A 281 7.50 -31.00 8.76
CA LYS A 281 7.27 -32.35 8.22
C LYS A 281 5.81 -32.79 8.43
N ILE A 282 5.22 -32.54 9.59
CA ILE A 282 3.81 -32.83 9.85
C ILE A 282 2.89 -32.05 8.89
N TYR A 283 3.20 -30.77 8.67
CA TYR A 283 2.40 -29.91 7.77
C TYR A 283 2.52 -30.34 6.29
N ASN A 284 3.71 -30.76 5.87
CA ASN A 284 4.00 -31.15 4.48
C ASN A 284 3.80 -32.64 4.22
N ALA A 285 3.23 -33.40 5.16
CA ALA A 285 2.99 -34.83 4.99
C ALA A 285 2.07 -35.11 3.79
N GLY A 286 2.41 -36.09 2.97
CA GLY A 286 1.67 -36.45 1.77
C GLY A 286 0.33 -37.15 2.04
N SER A 287 0.10 -37.61 3.30
CA SER A 287 -1.15 -38.25 3.70
C SER A 287 -1.50 -37.98 5.15
N ARG A 288 -2.77 -38.19 5.48
CA ARG A 288 -3.26 -38.10 6.87
C ARG A 288 -2.59 -39.10 7.80
N ALA A 289 -2.36 -40.33 7.33
CA ALA A 289 -1.72 -41.36 8.10
C ALA A 289 -0.27 -41.00 8.46
N GLU A 290 0.46 -40.47 7.52
CA GLU A 290 1.84 -39.97 7.70
C GLU A 290 1.84 -38.79 8.67
N ALA A 291 0.97 -37.80 8.49
CA ALA A 291 0.84 -36.66 9.41
C ALA A 291 0.58 -37.08 10.84
N LEU A 292 -0.29 -38.08 11.06
CA LEU A 292 -0.58 -38.63 12.38
C LEU A 292 0.62 -39.35 12.99
N SER A 293 1.36 -40.16 12.21
CA SER A 293 2.58 -40.82 12.65
C SER A 293 3.67 -39.83 13.05
N LEU A 294 3.92 -38.80 12.21
CA LEU A 294 4.87 -37.75 12.51
C LEU A 294 4.46 -36.93 13.75
N LYS A 295 3.16 -36.68 13.92
CA LYS A 295 2.63 -36.03 15.13
C LYS A 295 2.90 -36.88 16.39
N GLN A 296 2.66 -38.20 16.33
CA GLN A 296 2.93 -39.10 17.46
C GLN A 296 4.43 -39.08 17.80
N ALA A 297 5.31 -39.12 16.81
CA ALA A 297 6.75 -39.01 17.00
C ALA A 297 7.15 -37.68 17.66
N PHE A 298 6.53 -36.55 17.25
CA PHE A 298 6.75 -35.24 17.85
C PHE A 298 6.34 -35.23 19.33
N VAL A 299 5.14 -35.75 19.66
CA VAL A 299 4.64 -35.85 21.03
C VAL A 299 5.51 -36.74 21.89
N ALA A 300 5.95 -37.90 21.37
CA ALA A 300 6.87 -38.79 22.09
C ALA A 300 8.21 -38.12 22.40
N ARG A 301 8.72 -37.28 21.48
CA ARG A 301 10.00 -36.58 21.62
C ARG A 301 9.96 -35.41 22.60
N TYR A 302 8.89 -34.62 22.59
CA TYR A 302 8.81 -33.34 23.32
C TYR A 302 7.74 -33.31 24.42
N GLY A 303 6.73 -34.17 24.38
CA GLY A 303 5.55 -34.09 25.24
C GLY A 303 5.86 -34.32 26.72
N GLN A 304 6.79 -35.23 27.04
CA GLN A 304 7.17 -35.52 28.42
C GLN A 304 7.89 -34.33 29.08
N ASP A 305 8.85 -33.73 28.36
CA ASP A 305 9.66 -32.65 28.89
C ASP A 305 8.93 -31.30 28.81
N TYR A 306 8.06 -31.13 27.80
CA TYR A 306 7.34 -29.87 27.52
C TYR A 306 5.82 -30.09 27.36
N PRO A 307 5.10 -30.49 28.42
CA PRO A 307 3.68 -30.85 28.31
C PRO A 307 2.78 -29.70 27.85
N LYS A 308 3.21 -28.44 28.00
CA LYS A 308 2.51 -27.24 27.46
C LYS A 308 2.63 -27.11 25.93
N ALA A 309 3.64 -27.75 25.32
CA ALA A 309 3.75 -27.86 23.85
C ALA A 309 2.75 -28.89 23.27
N GLU A 310 2.18 -29.75 24.11
CA GLU A 310 1.20 -30.79 23.80
C GLU A 310 -0.20 -30.27 23.41
N ILE A 311 -0.41 -28.96 23.39
CA ILE A 311 -1.67 -28.33 22.93
C ILE A 311 -2.02 -28.71 21.47
N LEU A 312 -1.16 -29.43 20.79
CA LEU A 312 -1.50 -30.11 19.53
C LEU A 312 -2.63 -31.15 19.71
N GLU A 313 -2.81 -31.73 20.90
CA GLU A 313 -3.71 -32.86 21.11
C GLU A 313 -5.19 -32.46 21.31
N ARG A 314 -5.46 -31.36 21.98
CA ARG A 314 -6.85 -30.92 22.21
C ARG A 314 -7.55 -30.35 20.98
N SER A 315 -6.83 -30.07 19.93
CA SER A 315 -7.38 -29.63 18.64
C SER A 315 -7.58 -30.84 17.70
N ARG A 316 -8.36 -31.83 18.17
CA ARG A 316 -8.66 -33.08 17.43
C ARG A 316 -9.32 -32.88 16.06
N ARG A 317 -9.64 -31.67 15.66
CA ARG A 317 -10.36 -31.37 14.41
C ARG A 317 -9.65 -30.46 13.41
N SER A 318 -8.59 -29.72 13.76
CA SER A 318 -8.17 -28.59 12.92
C SER A 318 -6.88 -28.74 12.10
N ALA A 319 -6.01 -29.72 12.38
CA ALA A 319 -4.80 -29.92 11.56
C ALA A 319 -4.86 -31.15 10.63
N VAL A 320 -5.96 -31.89 10.69
CA VAL A 320 -6.15 -33.15 9.95
C VAL A 320 -7.44 -33.16 9.13
N GLU A 321 -8.21 -32.05 9.12
CA GLU A 321 -9.38 -31.91 8.23
C GLU A 321 -9.04 -31.40 6.84
N LEU A 322 -7.75 -31.29 6.49
CA LEU A 322 -7.28 -30.85 5.16
C LEU A 322 -7.07 -32.00 4.15
N PHE A 323 -7.29 -33.27 4.55
CA PHE A 323 -7.20 -34.42 3.64
C PHE A 323 -8.47 -35.24 3.66
#